data_f97fd328fd0cdb9cf20bb055126d831c
#
_entry.id   f97fd328fd0cdb9cf20bb055126d831c
#
_cell.length_a   1.000
_cell.length_b   1.000
_cell.length_c   1.000
_cell.angle_alpha   90.00
_cell.angle_beta   90.00
_cell.angle_gamma   90.00
#
_symmetry.space_group_name_H-M   'P 1'
#
loop_
_entity.id
_entity.type
_entity.pdbx_description
1 polymer ?
#
loop_
_entity_poly.entity_id
_entity_poly.type
_entity_poly.pdbx_seq_one_letter_code
_entity_poly.pdbx_strand_id
1 'polypeptide(L)'
;MTLGKEGEPMRRYAVETIVDGTTKYYFIRDCETLEIVLLPSKYLKHKIKSKRSPNTVKRSAFSICYYLEYLEELSMDIPQVCGLDFEKQNEHFVDFLHWLKAGNHTQENKIRTINNGTCNAYLEDVFRFYLFAEAQDSRIGSLKVLSYSYHVAVNAVGVQKKLRYQSFKGYLKAEERDVRPAEQEEIITLLQACTNCRDQLLLLLLAETGFRIGWC
;
A
#
# COMPACT_ATOMS: atom_id res chain seq x y z
N MET A 1 -25.80 8.56 12.90
CA MET A 1 -26.32 9.48 11.88
C MET A 1 -25.43 10.73 11.92
N THR A 2 -24.34 10.74 11.19
CA THR A 2 -23.41 11.88 11.09
C THR A 2 -23.61 12.46 9.70
N LEU A 3 -24.31 13.60 9.67
CA LEU A 3 -24.48 14.44 8.48
C LEU A 3 -23.11 14.87 7.97
N GLY A 4 -22.71 14.40 6.79
CA GLY A 4 -21.59 14.94 6.04
C GLY A 4 -21.88 16.39 5.69
N LYS A 5 -20.84 17.22 5.72
CA LYS A 5 -20.90 18.61 5.26
C LYS A 5 -21.30 18.62 3.78
N GLU A 6 -22.35 19.39 3.48
CA GLU A 6 -22.83 19.57 2.11
C GLU A 6 -21.71 20.16 1.25
N GLY A 7 -21.34 19.44 0.17
CA GLY A 7 -20.48 19.95 -0.91
C GLY A 7 -19.18 19.21 -1.22
N GLU A 8 -18.78 18.18 -0.45
CA GLU A 8 -17.60 17.37 -0.80
C GLU A 8 -18.03 16.07 -1.53
N PRO A 9 -17.34 15.67 -2.61
CA PRO A 9 -17.64 14.40 -3.27
C PRO A 9 -17.40 13.26 -2.26
N MET A 10 -18.49 12.63 -1.83
CA MET A 10 -18.42 11.52 -0.88
C MET A 10 -17.78 10.32 -1.59
N ARG A 11 -16.70 9.78 -1.00
CA ARG A 11 -16.07 8.57 -1.53
C ARG A 11 -17.08 7.44 -1.60
N ARG A 12 -17.03 6.69 -2.69
CA ARG A 12 -17.87 5.52 -2.87
C ARG A 12 -17.44 4.38 -1.97
N TYR A 13 -16.14 4.23 -1.72
CA TYR A 13 -15.63 3.11 -0.93
C TYR A 13 -15.03 3.55 0.39
N ALA A 14 -15.29 2.79 1.46
CA ALA A 14 -14.75 3.02 2.78
C ALA A 14 -14.16 1.74 3.39
N VAL A 15 -13.04 1.91 4.10
CA VAL A 15 -12.44 0.83 4.89
C VAL A 15 -13.08 0.82 6.27
N GLU A 16 -13.74 -0.29 6.60
CA GLU A 16 -14.36 -0.52 7.89
C GLU A 16 -13.55 -1.54 8.70
N THR A 17 -13.67 -1.46 10.03
CA THR A 17 -12.94 -2.33 10.94
C THR A 17 -13.88 -2.98 11.92
N ILE A 18 -13.81 -4.31 12.06
CA ILE A 18 -14.48 -5.07 13.12
C ILE A 18 -13.39 -5.64 14.03
N VAL A 19 -13.64 -5.55 15.33
CA VAL A 19 -12.78 -6.14 16.37
C VAL A 19 -13.49 -7.36 16.95
N ASP A 20 -12.86 -8.53 16.82
CA ASP A 20 -13.33 -9.77 17.41
C ASP A 20 -12.22 -10.31 18.35
N GLY A 21 -12.47 -10.19 19.64
CA GLY A 21 -11.46 -10.45 20.67
C GLY A 21 -10.22 -9.55 20.49
N THR A 22 -9.08 -10.16 20.22
CA THR A 22 -7.79 -9.45 19.96
C THR A 22 -7.53 -9.19 18.48
N THR A 23 -8.36 -9.74 17.59
CA THR A 23 -8.14 -9.69 16.14
C THR A 23 -8.93 -8.56 15.50
N LYS A 24 -8.25 -7.74 14.72
CA LYS A 24 -8.87 -6.69 13.90
C LYS A 24 -9.07 -7.20 12.48
N TYR A 25 -10.31 -7.18 12.02
CA TYR A 25 -10.70 -7.50 10.66
C TYR A 25 -10.99 -6.22 9.89
N TYR A 26 -10.50 -6.16 8.66
CA TYR A 26 -10.76 -5.05 7.74
C TYR A 26 -11.60 -5.54 6.59
N PHE A 27 -12.56 -4.73 6.15
CA PHE A 27 -13.35 -4.96 4.96
C PHE A 27 -13.62 -3.64 4.24
N ILE A 28 -14.00 -3.72 2.97
CA ILE A 28 -14.31 -2.55 2.15
C ILE A 28 -15.82 -2.55 1.93
N ARG A 29 -16.44 -1.41 2.25
CA ARG A 29 -17.86 -1.17 2.05
C ARG A 29 -18.07 -0.16 0.92
N ASP A 30 -19.04 -0.43 0.07
CA ASP A 30 -19.60 0.56 -0.85
C ASP A 30 -20.54 1.47 -0.05
N CYS A 31 -20.29 2.77 -0.07
CA CYS A 31 -21.07 3.75 0.71
C CYS A 31 -22.42 4.09 0.08
N GLU A 32 -22.60 3.82 -1.21
CA GLU A 32 -23.88 4.04 -1.91
C GLU A 32 -24.84 2.89 -1.65
N THR A 33 -24.37 1.65 -1.86
CA THR A 33 -25.21 0.45 -1.69
C THR A 33 -25.23 -0.05 -0.24
N LEU A 34 -24.30 0.43 0.61
CA LEU A 34 -24.05 -0.04 1.97
C LEU A 34 -23.60 -1.51 2.04
N GLU A 35 -23.27 -2.11 0.92
CA GLU A 35 -22.87 -3.50 0.82
C GLU A 35 -21.35 -3.68 0.98
N ILE A 36 -20.96 -4.89 1.39
CA ILE A 36 -19.55 -5.26 1.47
C ILE A 36 -19.03 -5.62 0.07
N VAL A 37 -17.95 -5.00 -0.36
CA VAL A 37 -17.27 -5.38 -1.61
C VAL A 37 -16.56 -6.71 -1.38
N LEU A 38 -17.15 -7.79 -1.90
CA LEU A 38 -16.83 -9.16 -1.50
C LEU A 38 -15.39 -9.58 -1.81
N LEU A 39 -14.92 -9.36 -3.04
CA LEU A 39 -13.61 -9.88 -3.47
C LEU A 39 -12.44 -9.24 -2.70
N PRO A 40 -12.34 -7.91 -2.56
CA PRO A 40 -11.36 -7.26 -1.70
C PRO A 40 -11.45 -7.72 -0.24
N SER A 41 -12.66 -7.83 0.30
CA SER A 41 -12.85 -8.25 1.70
C SER A 41 -12.43 -9.70 1.95
N LYS A 42 -12.63 -10.61 0.99
CA LYS A 42 -12.08 -11.97 1.02
C LYS A 42 -10.55 -11.97 1.04
N TYR A 43 -9.91 -11.11 0.24
CA TYR A 43 -8.47 -10.97 0.23
C TYR A 43 -7.91 -10.48 1.57
N LEU A 44 -8.53 -9.46 2.16
CA LEU A 44 -8.12 -8.97 3.47
C LEU A 44 -8.26 -10.03 4.57
N LYS A 45 -9.36 -10.79 4.56
CA LYS A 45 -9.56 -11.95 5.45
C LYS A 45 -8.49 -13.02 5.24
N HIS A 46 -8.10 -13.30 3.99
CA HIS A 46 -7.00 -14.23 3.67
C HIS A 46 -5.67 -13.74 4.25
N LYS A 47 -5.33 -12.45 4.14
CA LYS A 47 -4.12 -11.86 4.73
C LYS A 47 -4.07 -12.02 6.26
N ILE A 48 -5.20 -11.85 6.93
CA ILE A 48 -5.30 -12.03 8.40
C ILE A 48 -5.05 -13.50 8.75
N LYS A 49 -5.71 -14.44 8.06
CA LYS A 49 -5.51 -15.87 8.26
C LYS A 49 -4.06 -16.31 8.00
N SER A 50 -3.36 -15.64 7.09
CA SER A 50 -1.93 -15.85 6.80
C SER A 50 -1.02 -15.17 7.82
N LYS A 51 -1.52 -14.73 8.98
CA LYS A 51 -0.77 -14.11 10.10
C LYS A 51 0.08 -12.91 9.66
N ARG A 52 -0.38 -12.12 8.67
CA ARG A 52 0.29 -10.85 8.32
C ARG A 52 0.06 -9.83 9.43
N SER A 53 1.04 -8.94 9.64
CA SER A 53 0.93 -7.93 10.69
C SER A 53 -0.32 -7.04 10.49
N PRO A 54 -1.00 -6.59 11.56
CA PRO A 54 -2.20 -5.74 11.46
C PRO A 54 -1.97 -4.48 10.62
N ASN A 55 -0.80 -3.87 10.74
CA ASN A 55 -0.43 -2.69 9.95
C ASN A 55 -0.31 -2.99 8.45
N THR A 56 0.20 -4.18 8.09
CA THR A 56 0.26 -4.62 6.69
C THR A 56 -1.14 -4.84 6.12
N VAL A 57 -2.04 -5.46 6.89
CA VAL A 57 -3.42 -5.68 6.45
C VAL A 57 -4.16 -4.35 6.31
N LYS A 58 -4.02 -3.45 7.30
CA LYS A 58 -4.58 -2.09 7.26
C LYS A 58 -4.11 -1.33 6.02
N ARG A 59 -2.79 -1.31 5.75
CA ARG A 59 -2.25 -0.66 4.54
C ARG A 59 -2.88 -1.24 3.27
N SER A 60 -2.95 -2.56 3.16
CA SER A 60 -3.56 -3.20 1.98
C SER A 60 -5.04 -2.87 1.82
N ALA A 61 -5.79 -2.72 2.91
CA ALA A 61 -7.18 -2.31 2.86
C ALA A 61 -7.33 -0.91 2.24
N PHE A 62 -6.52 0.04 2.70
CA PHE A 62 -6.52 1.40 2.14
C PHE A 62 -6.00 1.44 0.70
N SER A 63 -4.94 0.69 0.37
CA SER A 63 -4.41 0.62 -1.00
C SER A 63 -5.46 0.15 -1.99
N ILE A 64 -6.22 -0.89 -1.63
CA ILE A 64 -7.28 -1.43 -2.49
C ILE A 64 -8.47 -0.48 -2.54
N CYS A 65 -8.84 0.15 -1.42
CA CYS A 65 -9.90 1.14 -1.37
C CYS A 65 -9.60 2.31 -2.34
N TYR A 66 -8.38 2.86 -2.30
CA TYR A 66 -7.95 3.92 -3.23
C TYR A 66 -7.94 3.47 -4.68
N TYR A 67 -7.58 2.22 -4.93
CA TYR A 67 -7.60 1.68 -6.28
C TYR A 67 -9.03 1.50 -6.81
N LEU A 68 -9.97 1.09 -5.97
CA LEU A 68 -11.39 1.02 -6.36
C LEU A 68 -11.97 2.41 -6.68
N GLU A 69 -11.60 3.45 -5.90
CA GLU A 69 -11.96 4.84 -6.22
C GLU A 69 -11.40 5.28 -7.57
N TYR A 70 -10.14 4.96 -7.85
CA TYR A 70 -9.52 5.23 -9.15
C TYR A 70 -10.22 4.51 -10.30
N LEU A 71 -10.60 3.24 -10.12
CA LEU A 71 -11.38 2.49 -11.12
C LEU A 71 -12.76 3.12 -11.36
N GLU A 72 -13.41 3.60 -10.31
CA GLU A 72 -14.70 4.28 -10.40
C GLU A 72 -14.61 5.56 -11.23
N GLU A 73 -13.59 6.39 -10.99
CA GLU A 73 -13.34 7.61 -11.79
C GLU A 73 -13.15 7.29 -13.28
N LEU A 74 -12.54 6.13 -13.59
CA LEU A 74 -12.35 5.68 -14.97
C LEU A 74 -13.55 4.91 -15.53
N SER A 75 -14.60 4.67 -14.74
CA SER A 75 -15.73 3.79 -15.09
C SER A 75 -15.26 2.41 -15.55
N MET A 76 -14.24 1.85 -14.89
CA MET A 76 -13.64 0.54 -15.17
C MET A 76 -13.85 -0.43 -14.02
N ASP A 77 -13.84 -1.73 -14.33
CA ASP A 77 -13.85 -2.80 -13.34
C ASP A 77 -12.56 -3.65 -13.39
N ILE A 78 -12.38 -4.52 -12.39
CA ILE A 78 -11.23 -5.41 -12.27
C ILE A 78 -11.04 -6.32 -13.49
N PRO A 79 -12.08 -7.01 -14.02
CA PRO A 79 -11.99 -7.81 -15.24
C PRO A 79 -11.58 -7.00 -16.48
N GLN A 80 -12.07 -5.78 -16.62
CA GLN A 80 -11.73 -4.92 -17.77
C GLN A 80 -10.24 -4.56 -17.77
N VAL A 81 -9.64 -4.26 -16.60
CA VAL A 81 -8.20 -4.01 -16.50
C VAL A 81 -7.41 -5.26 -16.92
N CYS A 82 -7.83 -6.45 -16.53
CA CYS A 82 -7.17 -7.69 -16.96
C CYS A 82 -7.27 -7.92 -18.47
N GLY A 83 -8.36 -7.44 -19.10
CA GLY A 83 -8.58 -7.53 -20.54
C GLY A 83 -7.67 -6.62 -21.38
N LEU A 84 -7.10 -5.57 -20.80
CA LEU A 84 -6.21 -4.65 -21.51
C LEU A 84 -4.97 -5.38 -22.07
N ASP A 85 -4.36 -4.83 -23.12
CA ASP A 85 -3.03 -5.23 -23.55
C ASP A 85 -1.94 -4.80 -22.57
N PHE A 86 -0.69 -5.25 -22.78
CA PHE A 86 0.43 -4.97 -21.88
C PHE A 86 0.69 -3.47 -21.75
N GLU A 87 0.66 -2.74 -22.87
CA GLU A 87 0.98 -1.32 -22.92
C GLU A 87 -0.05 -0.51 -22.14
N LYS A 88 -1.34 -0.74 -22.39
CA LYS A 88 -2.44 -0.08 -21.68
C LYS A 88 -2.51 -0.45 -20.20
N GLN A 89 -2.19 -1.71 -19.83
CA GLN A 89 -2.06 -2.08 -18.42
C GLN A 89 -0.91 -1.34 -17.77
N ASN A 90 0.24 -1.20 -18.45
CA ASN A 90 1.38 -0.47 -17.90
C ASN A 90 1.04 1.01 -17.70
N GLU A 91 0.42 1.65 -18.68
CA GLU A 91 -0.06 3.02 -18.60
C GLU A 91 -1.06 3.19 -17.45
N HIS A 92 -2.07 2.35 -17.37
CA HIS A 92 -3.08 2.36 -16.30
C HIS A 92 -2.47 2.35 -14.88
N PHE A 93 -1.46 1.51 -14.63
CA PHE A 93 -0.84 1.45 -13.31
C PHE A 93 0.15 2.59 -13.05
N VAL A 94 0.78 3.14 -14.07
CA VAL A 94 1.57 4.38 -13.96
C VAL A 94 0.66 5.56 -13.65
N ASP A 95 -0.47 5.67 -14.32
CA ASP A 95 -1.47 6.72 -14.08
C ASP A 95 -2.07 6.62 -12.66
N PHE A 96 -2.31 5.41 -12.17
CA PHE A 96 -2.70 5.22 -10.77
C PHE A 96 -1.64 5.75 -9.78
N LEU A 97 -0.34 5.54 -10.05
CA LEU A 97 0.72 6.12 -9.21
C LEU A 97 0.71 7.66 -9.24
N HIS A 98 0.48 8.26 -10.41
CA HIS A 98 0.35 9.71 -10.55
C HIS A 98 -0.92 10.24 -9.87
N TRP A 99 -2.03 9.53 -9.98
CA TRP A 99 -3.27 9.85 -9.27
C TRP A 99 -3.09 9.87 -7.74
N LEU A 100 -2.37 8.88 -7.19
CA LEU A 100 -1.98 8.85 -5.78
C LEU A 100 -1.07 10.03 -5.41
N LYS A 101 -0.09 10.35 -6.26
CA LYS A 101 0.87 11.44 -6.03
C LYS A 101 0.20 12.81 -6.07
N ALA A 102 -0.82 12.98 -6.91
CA ALA A 102 -1.63 14.19 -6.98
C ALA A 102 -2.48 14.42 -5.72
N GLY A 103 -2.62 13.40 -4.84
CA GLY A 103 -3.39 13.52 -3.61
C GLY A 103 -4.88 13.23 -3.77
N ASN A 104 -5.33 12.75 -4.93
CA ASN A 104 -6.73 12.45 -5.23
C ASN A 104 -7.34 11.41 -4.27
N HIS A 105 -6.49 10.62 -3.61
CA HIS A 105 -6.87 9.66 -2.57
C HIS A 105 -7.24 10.32 -1.23
N THR A 106 -7.13 11.66 -1.07
CA THR A 106 -7.47 12.39 0.15
C THR A 106 -8.59 13.39 -0.11
N GLN A 107 -9.57 13.47 0.78
CA GLN A 107 -10.68 14.43 0.72
C GLN A 107 -10.35 15.77 1.38
N GLU A 108 -9.27 15.84 2.12
CA GLU A 108 -8.86 17.07 2.79
C GLU A 108 -8.17 18.01 1.80
N ASN A 109 -8.55 19.28 1.80
CA ASN A 109 -7.90 20.38 1.06
C ASN A 109 -6.41 20.59 1.41
N LYS A 110 -5.84 19.74 2.25
CA LYS A 110 -4.41 19.64 2.50
C LYS A 110 -3.84 18.62 1.55
N ILE A 111 -3.16 19.10 0.51
CA ILE A 111 -2.35 18.28 -0.39
C ILE A 111 -1.34 17.51 0.45
N ARG A 112 -1.72 16.36 0.93
CA ARG A 112 -0.82 15.44 1.63
C ARG A 112 -0.12 14.60 0.56
N THR A 113 0.93 15.16 -0.01
CA THR A 113 1.75 14.41 -0.97
C THR A 113 2.34 13.19 -0.28
N ILE A 114 1.99 12.00 -0.79
CA ILE A 114 2.64 10.76 -0.36
C ILE A 114 3.99 10.65 -1.08
N ASN A 115 4.99 10.07 -0.38
CA ASN A 115 6.29 9.80 -0.98
C ASN A 115 6.20 8.66 -2.01
N ASN A 116 7.14 8.63 -2.95
CA ASN A 116 7.18 7.65 -4.03
C ASN A 116 7.23 6.20 -3.51
N GLY A 117 7.95 5.96 -2.41
CA GLY A 117 8.01 4.63 -1.79
C GLY A 117 6.65 4.15 -1.26
N THR A 118 5.83 5.06 -0.74
CA THR A 118 4.46 4.73 -0.29
C THR A 118 3.54 4.48 -1.48
N CYS A 119 3.62 5.29 -2.54
CA CYS A 119 2.86 5.04 -3.78
C CYS A 119 3.19 3.65 -4.36
N ASN A 120 4.47 3.32 -4.48
CA ASN A 120 4.91 2.01 -4.95
C ASN A 120 4.41 0.87 -4.06
N ALA A 121 4.43 1.05 -2.73
CA ALA A 121 3.92 0.04 -1.79
C ALA A 121 2.41 -0.17 -1.92
N TYR A 122 1.65 0.88 -2.25
CA TYR A 122 0.21 0.76 -2.53
C TYR A 122 -0.03 0.00 -3.83
N LEU A 123 0.71 0.31 -4.89
CA LEU A 123 0.62 -0.45 -6.14
C LEU A 123 0.99 -1.93 -5.97
N GLU A 124 2.04 -2.24 -5.19
CA GLU A 124 2.37 -3.63 -4.88
C GLU A 124 1.24 -4.37 -4.15
N ASP A 125 0.54 -3.69 -3.23
CA ASP A 125 -0.61 -4.31 -2.56
C ASP A 125 -1.76 -4.56 -3.54
N VAL A 126 -1.98 -3.67 -4.53
CA VAL A 126 -2.94 -3.87 -5.63
C VAL A 126 -2.52 -5.05 -6.51
N PHE A 127 -1.26 -5.17 -6.89
CA PHE A 127 -0.77 -6.32 -7.66
C PHE A 127 -0.97 -7.65 -6.93
N ARG A 128 -0.68 -7.69 -5.63
CA ARG A 128 -0.94 -8.88 -4.80
C ARG A 128 -2.43 -9.22 -4.69
N PHE A 129 -3.27 -8.20 -4.70
CA PHE A 129 -4.72 -8.39 -4.75
C PHE A 129 -5.16 -9.01 -6.09
N TYR A 130 -4.64 -8.55 -7.22
CA TYR A 130 -4.94 -9.16 -8.53
C TYR A 130 -4.50 -10.62 -8.62
N LEU A 131 -3.31 -10.96 -8.12
CA LEU A 131 -2.86 -12.35 -8.05
C LEU A 131 -3.78 -13.24 -7.19
N PHE A 132 -4.32 -12.69 -6.12
CA PHE A 132 -5.32 -13.39 -5.31
C PHE A 132 -6.64 -13.52 -6.06
N ALA A 133 -7.11 -12.47 -6.72
CA ALA A 133 -8.36 -12.43 -7.47
C ALA A 133 -8.35 -13.45 -8.62
N GLU A 134 -7.27 -13.51 -9.40
CA GLU A 134 -7.03 -14.51 -10.44
C GLU A 134 -7.14 -15.95 -9.89
N ALA A 135 -6.55 -16.21 -8.72
CA ALA A 135 -6.61 -17.54 -8.09
C ALA A 135 -8.00 -17.90 -7.53
N GLN A 136 -8.88 -16.91 -7.26
CA GLN A 136 -10.21 -17.14 -6.71
C GLN A 136 -11.31 -17.23 -7.77
N ASP A 137 -11.16 -16.56 -8.89
CA ASP A 137 -12.19 -16.50 -9.94
C ASP A 137 -11.52 -16.61 -11.33
N SER A 138 -11.75 -17.73 -12.00
CA SER A 138 -11.20 -17.99 -13.34
C SER A 138 -11.67 -17.01 -14.43
N ARG A 139 -12.70 -16.20 -14.14
CA ARG A 139 -13.17 -15.13 -15.05
C ARG A 139 -12.28 -13.90 -14.99
N ILE A 140 -11.49 -13.76 -13.93
CA ILE A 140 -10.52 -12.69 -13.78
C ILE A 140 -9.22 -13.17 -14.43
N GLY A 141 -8.86 -12.54 -15.55
CA GLY A 141 -7.63 -12.85 -16.27
C GLY A 141 -6.37 -12.43 -15.49
N SER A 142 -5.22 -12.96 -15.90
CA SER A 142 -3.94 -12.54 -15.35
C SER A 142 -3.53 -11.15 -15.85
N LEU A 143 -2.83 -10.40 -14.98
CA LEU A 143 -2.20 -9.15 -15.39
C LEU A 143 -0.92 -9.43 -16.20
N LYS A 144 -0.90 -8.98 -17.46
CA LYS A 144 0.25 -9.12 -18.37
C LYS A 144 1.49 -8.40 -17.84
N VAL A 145 1.31 -7.25 -17.15
CA VAL A 145 2.39 -6.49 -16.53
C VAL A 145 3.08 -7.24 -15.39
N LEU A 146 2.45 -8.25 -14.80
CA LEU A 146 3.04 -9.13 -13.78
C LEU A 146 3.76 -10.35 -14.38
N SER A 147 3.78 -10.48 -15.70
CA SER A 147 4.57 -11.51 -16.36
C SER A 147 6.06 -11.35 -16.03
N TYR A 148 6.82 -12.42 -16.18
CA TYR A 148 8.25 -12.41 -15.91
C TYR A 148 9.03 -12.69 -17.19
N SER A 149 10.04 -11.86 -17.46
CA SER A 149 11.08 -12.14 -18.43
C SER A 149 12.30 -12.76 -17.75
N TYR A 150 13.01 -13.62 -18.47
CA TYR A 150 14.22 -14.25 -17.98
C TYR A 150 15.40 -13.79 -18.82
N HIS A 151 16.44 -13.30 -18.18
CA HIS A 151 17.71 -13.03 -18.81
C HIS A 151 18.78 -13.99 -18.28
N VAL A 152 19.62 -14.48 -19.17
CA VAL A 152 20.78 -15.28 -18.77
C VAL A 152 21.98 -14.33 -18.65
N ALA A 153 22.39 -14.08 -17.41
CA ALA A 153 23.63 -13.36 -17.14
C ALA A 153 24.78 -14.35 -17.03
N VAL A 154 25.89 -14.09 -17.74
CA VAL A 154 27.11 -14.88 -17.63
C VAL A 154 28.12 -14.06 -16.83
N ASN A 155 28.64 -14.62 -15.72
CA ASN A 155 29.69 -13.96 -14.97
C ASN A 155 31.06 -14.08 -15.65
N ALA A 156 32.07 -13.36 -15.13
CA ALA A 156 33.42 -13.38 -15.65
C ALA A 156 34.09 -14.77 -15.69
N VAL A 157 33.54 -15.74 -14.92
CA VAL A 157 34.03 -17.14 -14.86
C VAL A 157 33.20 -18.08 -15.73
N GLY A 158 32.29 -17.56 -16.57
CA GLY A 158 31.48 -18.34 -17.48
C GLY A 158 30.26 -19.03 -16.86
N VAL A 159 29.96 -18.81 -15.57
CA VAL A 159 28.81 -19.39 -14.93
C VAL A 159 27.55 -18.65 -15.36
N GLN A 160 26.59 -19.38 -15.92
CA GLN A 160 25.30 -18.85 -16.34
C GLN A 160 24.35 -18.76 -15.15
N LYS A 161 23.78 -17.57 -14.89
CA LYS A 161 22.74 -17.35 -13.91
C LYS A 161 21.47 -16.85 -14.61
N LYS A 162 20.39 -17.62 -14.48
CA LYS A 162 19.07 -17.21 -14.98
C LYS A 162 18.47 -16.19 -14.01
N LEU A 163 18.39 -14.93 -14.44
CA LEU A 163 17.79 -13.85 -13.66
C LEU A 163 16.34 -13.65 -14.11
N ARG A 164 15.44 -13.55 -13.13
CA ARG A 164 14.03 -13.33 -13.35
C ARG A 164 13.72 -11.84 -13.11
N TYR A 165 13.13 -11.19 -14.09
CA TYR A 165 12.71 -9.80 -14.00
C TYR A 165 11.20 -9.71 -14.18
N GLN A 166 10.54 -8.93 -13.32
CA GLN A 166 9.14 -8.57 -13.51
C GLN A 166 9.03 -7.60 -14.70
N SER A 167 8.00 -7.76 -15.51
CA SER A 167 7.83 -6.95 -16.73
C SER A 167 7.44 -5.50 -16.43
N PHE A 168 6.72 -5.25 -15.32
CA PHE A 168 6.38 -3.90 -14.91
C PHE A 168 7.61 -3.12 -14.45
N LYS A 169 7.86 -1.96 -15.06
CA LYS A 169 8.98 -1.06 -14.74
C LYS A 169 8.52 0.37 -14.38
N GLY A 170 7.21 0.59 -14.27
CA GLY A 170 6.62 1.90 -14.05
C GLY A 170 6.69 2.43 -12.61
N TYR A 171 7.43 1.76 -11.70
CA TYR A 171 7.58 2.25 -10.34
C TYR A 171 8.25 3.61 -10.29
N LEU A 172 7.75 4.48 -9.41
CA LEU A 172 8.36 5.78 -9.15
C LEU A 172 9.73 5.59 -8.50
N LYS A 173 10.72 6.37 -8.94
CA LYS A 173 12.05 6.35 -8.32
C LYS A 173 11.90 6.72 -6.82
N ALA A 174 12.44 5.87 -5.95
CA ALA A 174 12.44 6.15 -4.51
C ALA A 174 13.14 7.48 -4.24
N GLU A 175 12.52 8.29 -3.39
CA GLU A 175 13.13 9.53 -2.91
C GLU A 175 14.29 9.15 -1.98
N GLU A 176 15.46 9.70 -2.21
CA GLU A 176 16.59 9.57 -1.30
C GLU A 176 16.21 10.27 0.01
N ARG A 177 16.15 9.52 1.10
CA ARG A 177 16.00 10.11 2.41
C ARG A 177 17.39 10.47 2.89
N ASP A 178 17.60 11.75 3.12
CA ASP A 178 18.77 12.22 3.84
C ASP A 178 18.59 11.82 5.32
N VAL A 179 18.99 10.58 5.61
CA VAL A 179 18.93 10.02 6.97
C VAL A 179 20.27 10.35 7.63
N ARG A 180 20.31 11.49 8.31
CA ARG A 180 21.43 11.78 9.20
C ARG A 180 21.18 11.19 10.60
N PRO A 181 22.22 10.72 11.30
CA PRO A 181 22.10 10.41 12.71
C PRO A 181 21.74 11.67 13.50
N ALA A 182 21.04 11.51 14.61
CA ALA A 182 20.78 12.62 15.52
C ALA A 182 22.10 13.04 16.19
N GLU A 183 22.34 14.34 16.21
CA GLU A 183 23.49 14.92 16.92
C GLU A 183 23.29 14.80 18.44
N GLN A 184 24.37 14.73 19.18
CA GLN A 184 24.32 14.56 20.64
C GLN A 184 23.54 15.69 21.33
N GLU A 185 23.66 16.91 20.83
CA GLU A 185 22.93 18.08 21.35
C GLU A 185 21.41 17.96 21.10
N GLU A 186 21.02 17.40 19.96
CA GLU A 186 19.58 17.14 19.64
C GLU A 186 19.01 16.08 20.60
N ILE A 187 19.78 15.02 20.89
CA ILE A 187 19.38 13.98 21.83
C ILE A 187 19.18 14.56 23.23
N ILE A 188 20.12 15.41 23.69
CA ILE A 188 20.04 16.10 24.99
C ILE A 188 18.78 16.99 25.03
N THR A 189 18.54 17.77 23.97
CA THR A 189 17.38 18.64 23.87
C THR A 189 16.05 17.84 23.95
N LEU A 190 15.98 16.71 23.24
CA LEU A 190 14.82 15.80 23.31
C LEU A 190 14.63 15.21 24.70
N LEU A 191 15.72 14.80 25.37
CA LEU A 191 15.66 14.27 26.73
C LEU A 191 15.15 15.31 27.75
N GLN A 192 15.58 16.56 27.60
CA GLN A 192 15.11 17.67 28.44
C GLN A 192 13.63 18.02 28.20
N ALA A 193 13.14 17.82 26.97
CA ALA A 193 11.74 18.03 26.63
C ALA A 193 10.80 16.90 27.12
N CYS A 194 11.34 15.75 27.53
CA CYS A 194 10.54 14.65 28.05
C CYS A 194 10.02 14.95 29.44
N THR A 195 8.71 14.79 29.62
CA THR A 195 8.02 15.06 30.88
C THR A 195 7.98 13.86 31.84
N ASN A 196 8.39 12.68 31.38
CA ASN A 196 8.37 11.46 32.20
C ASN A 196 9.62 10.59 31.99
N CYS A 197 10.00 9.85 33.05
CA CYS A 197 11.19 8.99 33.05
C CYS A 197 11.11 7.81 32.05
N ARG A 198 9.90 7.35 31.71
CA ARG A 198 9.71 6.27 30.74
C ARG A 198 10.17 6.69 29.34
N ASP A 199 9.76 7.87 28.90
CA ASP A 199 10.12 8.39 27.58
C ASP A 199 11.60 8.76 27.51
N GLN A 200 12.17 9.29 28.62
CA GLN A 200 13.61 9.52 28.74
C GLN A 200 14.39 8.22 28.60
N LEU A 201 14.01 7.16 29.33
CA LEU A 201 14.66 5.85 29.23
C LEU A 201 14.56 5.28 27.83
N LEU A 202 13.37 5.39 27.19
CA LEU A 202 13.15 4.90 25.83
C LEU A 202 14.07 5.62 24.82
N LEU A 203 14.18 6.96 24.92
CA LEU A 203 15.04 7.75 24.05
C LEU A 203 16.51 7.40 24.25
N LEU A 204 16.98 7.24 25.50
CA LEU A 204 18.33 6.82 25.79
C LEU A 204 18.64 5.43 25.20
N LEU A 205 17.75 4.45 25.39
CA LEU A 205 17.92 3.13 24.81
C LEU A 205 17.98 3.17 23.28
N LEU A 206 17.13 3.97 22.63
CA LEU A 206 17.15 4.13 21.18
C LEU A 206 18.44 4.80 20.68
N ALA A 207 18.93 5.83 21.40
CA ALA A 207 20.14 6.55 21.03
C ALA A 207 21.39 5.67 21.18
N GLU A 208 21.51 4.91 22.28
CA GLU A 208 22.68 4.12 22.57
C GLU A 208 22.73 2.78 21.84
N THR A 209 21.56 2.16 21.58
CA THR A 209 21.51 0.79 21.05
C THR A 209 21.10 0.72 19.58
N GLY A 210 20.49 1.77 19.03
CA GLY A 210 19.89 1.75 17.69
C GLY A 210 18.72 0.77 17.56
N PHE A 211 18.15 0.27 18.66
CA PHE A 211 17.02 -0.64 18.63
C PHE A 211 15.77 0.03 18.03
N ARG A 212 14.98 -0.77 17.32
CA ARG A 212 13.66 -0.32 16.85
C ARG A 212 12.63 -0.56 17.94
N ILE A 213 11.72 0.42 18.14
CA ILE A 213 10.63 0.37 19.15
C ILE A 213 9.78 -0.92 19.11
N GLY A 214 9.77 -1.65 18.01
CA GLY A 214 9.01 -2.90 17.88
C GLY A 214 9.66 -4.16 18.45
N TRP A 215 10.81 -4.04 19.18
CA TRP A 215 11.54 -5.16 19.80
C TRP A 215 11.45 -5.14 21.34
N CYS A 216 10.68 -4.17 21.89
CA CYS A 216 10.41 -4.06 23.33
C CYS A 216 9.01 -4.59 23.65
#